data_6daabba01e89157a425e4bc408ebb55f
#
_entry.id   6daabba01e89157a425e4bc408ebb55f
#
_cell.length_a   1.000
_cell.length_b   1.000
_cell.length_c   1.000
_cell.angle_alpha   90.00
_cell.angle_beta   90.00
_cell.angle_gamma   90.00
#
_symmetry.space_group_name_H-M   'P 1'
#
loop_
_entity.id
_entity.type
_entity.pdbx_description
1 polymer ?
#
loop_
_entity_poly.entity_id
_entity_poly.type
_entity_poly.pdbx_seq_one_letter_code
_entity_poly.pdbx_strand_id
1 'polypeptide(L)'
;RRQRQMCIRDRLKSGKGVKYEAGKLIETGVESLPDIEKDTTDRNRTSPFAFTGNRFEFRAPGSRQSIAGINIVINAIVSETLTEIADQLEGSKDISKDALELAIKIFKDHERIIFNGNGYSDEWVAEAEKRGLYNLKTTPDAMPYFVTQKSIDLFTKQEVFTDVEVKTRGEIMMEDYNNTLHFEMLTMLEMAKQEIL
;
A
#
# COMPACT_ATOMS: atom_id res chain seq x y z
N ARG A 1 5.99 10.21 -18.09
CA ARG A 1 6.21 9.26 -16.99
C ARG A 1 4.90 8.52 -16.65
N ARG A 2 3.79 9.22 -16.39
CA ARG A 2 2.44 8.64 -16.22
C ARG A 2 2.05 7.70 -17.39
N GLN A 3 2.39 8.05 -18.63
CA GLN A 3 2.21 7.22 -19.82
C GLN A 3 3.00 5.90 -19.75
N ARG A 4 4.19 5.86 -19.12
CA ARG A 4 5.02 4.66 -19.05
C ARG A 4 4.41 3.57 -18.13
N GLN A 5 3.85 3.95 -16.99
CA GLN A 5 3.15 3.02 -16.08
C GLN A 5 1.88 2.49 -16.73
N MET A 6 1.12 3.35 -17.41
CA MET A 6 -0.03 2.95 -18.21
C MET A 6 0.39 1.96 -19.32
N CYS A 7 1.51 2.20 -20.00
CA CYS A 7 2.03 1.30 -21.03
C CYS A 7 2.44 -0.08 -20.49
N ILE A 8 3.06 -0.17 -19.32
CA ILE A 8 3.42 -1.45 -18.69
C ILE A 8 2.16 -2.25 -18.37
N ARG A 9 1.21 -1.64 -17.72
CA ARG A 9 -0.07 -2.25 -17.38
C ARG A 9 -0.84 -2.72 -18.62
N ASP A 10 -0.96 -1.86 -19.63
CA ASP A 10 -1.72 -2.16 -20.85
C ASP A 10 -1.04 -3.27 -21.67
N ARG A 11 0.28 -3.36 -21.62
CA ARG A 11 1.04 -4.49 -22.19
C ARG A 11 0.80 -5.78 -21.44
N LEU A 12 0.81 -5.76 -20.10
CA LEU A 12 0.49 -6.93 -19.29
C LEU A 12 -0.95 -7.40 -19.55
N LYS A 13 -1.91 -6.48 -19.59
CA LYS A 13 -3.31 -6.80 -19.95
C LYS A 13 -3.45 -7.43 -21.34
N SER A 14 -2.67 -6.98 -22.31
CA SER A 14 -2.69 -7.50 -23.68
C SER A 14 -1.85 -8.77 -23.88
N GLY A 15 -1.26 -9.33 -22.81
CA GLY A 15 -0.40 -10.52 -22.88
C GLY A 15 0.95 -10.29 -23.57
N LYS A 16 1.33 -9.03 -23.78
CA LYS A 16 2.62 -8.67 -24.37
C LYS A 16 3.64 -8.45 -23.26
N GLY A 17 4.76 -9.16 -23.31
CA GLY A 17 5.84 -9.00 -22.33
C GLY A 17 6.34 -7.55 -22.22
N VAL A 18 6.83 -7.18 -21.05
CA VAL A 18 7.41 -5.86 -20.78
C VAL A 18 8.88 -5.90 -21.22
N LYS A 19 9.26 -5.08 -22.21
CA LYS A 19 10.68 -4.83 -22.48
C LYS A 19 11.20 -3.83 -21.44
N TYR A 20 12.17 -4.24 -20.66
CA TYR A 20 12.92 -3.35 -19.79
C TYR A 20 13.84 -2.50 -20.68
N GLU A 21 13.59 -1.20 -20.75
CA GLU A 21 14.57 -0.24 -21.29
C GLU A 21 15.40 0.22 -20.09
N ALA A 22 16.69 -0.14 -20.09
CA ALA A 22 17.66 0.41 -19.15
C ALA A 22 17.59 1.95 -19.13
N GLY A 23 17.79 2.54 -17.97
CA GLY A 23 17.75 4.00 -17.82
C GLY A 23 18.67 4.67 -18.85
N LYS A 24 18.21 5.75 -19.45
CA LYS A 24 19.07 6.55 -20.35
C LYS A 24 20.16 7.16 -19.49
N LEU A 25 21.39 7.01 -19.89
CA LEU A 25 22.53 7.70 -19.30
C LEU A 25 22.38 9.23 -19.56
N ILE A 26 22.71 10.01 -18.60
CA ILE A 26 22.93 11.44 -18.75
C ILE A 26 24.41 11.59 -19.09
N GLU A 27 24.69 11.85 -20.35
CA GLU A 27 26.04 12.23 -20.78
C GLU A 27 26.39 13.57 -20.14
N THR A 28 27.38 13.57 -19.28
CA THR A 28 27.80 14.80 -18.56
C THR A 28 28.55 15.76 -19.49
N GLY A 29 29.06 15.29 -20.63
CA GLY A 29 29.82 16.08 -21.58
C GLY A 29 31.20 16.52 -21.06
N VAL A 30 31.64 15.99 -19.91
CA VAL A 30 32.91 16.30 -19.26
C VAL A 30 33.67 14.99 -19.04
N GLU A 31 34.85 14.85 -19.63
CA GLU A 31 35.66 13.62 -19.59
C GLU A 31 36.02 13.15 -18.16
N SER A 32 36.06 14.08 -17.19
CA SER A 32 36.39 13.77 -15.79
C SER A 32 35.19 13.29 -14.94
N LEU A 33 33.95 13.34 -15.46
CA LEU A 33 32.77 12.91 -14.77
C LEU A 33 32.18 11.65 -15.41
N PRO A 34 31.88 10.60 -14.64
CA PRO A 34 31.22 9.42 -15.19
C PRO A 34 29.80 9.77 -15.64
N ASP A 35 29.32 9.04 -16.65
CA ASP A 35 27.93 9.08 -17.05
C ASP A 35 27.04 8.63 -15.90
N ILE A 36 25.95 9.37 -15.65
CA ILE A 36 25.05 9.13 -14.52
C ILE A 36 23.77 8.48 -15.06
N GLU A 37 23.35 7.37 -14.46
CA GLU A 37 22.05 6.79 -14.79
C GLU A 37 20.93 7.79 -14.43
N LYS A 38 20.09 8.07 -15.42
CA LYS A 38 18.92 8.93 -15.19
C LYS A 38 17.96 8.24 -14.24
N ASP A 39 17.69 8.88 -13.09
CA ASP A 39 16.67 8.41 -12.17
C ASP A 39 15.31 8.30 -12.89
N THR A 40 14.78 7.08 -12.94
CA THR A 40 13.49 6.75 -13.55
C THR A 40 12.34 6.79 -12.56
N THR A 41 12.61 7.09 -11.29
CA THR A 41 11.57 7.18 -10.26
C THR A 41 10.61 8.32 -10.58
N ASP A 42 9.31 8.07 -10.41
CA ASP A 42 8.27 9.06 -10.58
C ASP A 42 7.74 9.48 -9.22
N ARG A 43 7.79 10.78 -8.93
CA ARG A 43 7.18 11.35 -7.75
C ARG A 43 5.67 11.49 -7.98
N ASN A 44 4.94 10.41 -7.75
CA ASN A 44 3.49 10.44 -7.79
C ASN A 44 2.94 10.95 -6.46
N ARG A 45 2.29 12.13 -6.48
CA ARG A 45 1.66 12.74 -5.30
C ARG A 45 0.13 12.62 -5.31
N THR A 46 -0.41 11.78 -6.15
CA THR A 46 -1.85 11.64 -6.36
C THR A 46 -2.46 10.42 -5.68
N SER A 47 -1.70 9.72 -4.82
CA SER A 47 -2.19 8.56 -4.09
C SER A 47 -1.48 8.40 -2.75
N PRO A 48 -2.18 7.96 -1.70
CA PRO A 48 -1.58 7.65 -0.40
C PRO A 48 -0.70 6.37 -0.45
N PHE A 49 -0.90 5.51 -1.43
CA PHE A 49 -0.07 4.32 -1.67
C PHE A 49 0.32 4.27 -3.15
N ALA A 50 1.34 5.06 -3.50
CA ALA A 50 1.73 5.30 -4.87
C ALA A 50 2.83 4.35 -5.32
N PHE A 51 2.69 3.82 -6.55
CA PHE A 51 3.78 3.17 -7.27
C PHE A 51 4.63 4.22 -7.99
N THR A 52 5.92 4.29 -7.68
CA THR A 52 6.83 5.33 -8.18
C THR A 52 7.81 4.83 -9.24
N GLY A 53 7.52 3.69 -9.85
CA GLY A 53 8.27 3.11 -10.97
C GLY A 53 9.08 1.87 -10.62
N ASN A 54 9.67 1.80 -9.45
CA ASN A 54 10.42 0.67 -8.93
C ASN A 54 10.11 0.32 -7.47
N ARG A 55 9.24 1.11 -6.83
CA ARG A 55 8.84 0.93 -5.42
C ARG A 55 7.46 1.50 -5.18
N PHE A 56 6.86 1.10 -4.06
CA PHE A 56 5.68 1.73 -3.51
C PHE A 56 6.07 2.70 -2.40
N GLU A 57 5.38 3.84 -2.34
CA GLU A 57 5.50 4.80 -1.26
C GLU A 57 4.18 4.86 -0.49
N PHE A 58 4.21 4.52 0.80
CA PHE A 58 3.08 4.72 1.69
C PHE A 58 3.17 6.10 2.33
N ARG A 59 2.08 6.85 2.27
CA ARG A 59 1.99 8.21 2.80
C ARG A 59 0.77 8.33 3.68
N ALA A 60 0.98 8.52 4.97
CA ALA A 60 -0.09 8.79 5.91
C ALA A 60 0.40 9.77 6.97
N PRO A 61 -0.45 10.70 7.44
CA PRO A 61 -0.17 11.48 8.64
C PRO A 61 -0.17 10.54 9.85
N GLY A 62 0.75 10.73 10.77
CA GLY A 62 0.89 9.85 11.92
C GLY A 62 2.02 10.32 12.85
N SER A 63 2.08 11.62 13.14
CA SER A 63 3.17 12.21 13.92
C SER A 63 3.37 11.62 15.32
N ARG A 64 2.34 11.04 15.91
CA ARG A 64 2.37 10.38 17.22
C ARG A 64 2.54 8.86 17.13
N GLN A 65 2.47 8.28 15.95
CA GLN A 65 2.45 6.84 15.78
C GLN A 65 3.78 6.30 15.27
N SER A 66 4.11 5.07 15.68
CA SER A 66 5.24 4.35 15.14
C SER A 66 4.95 3.85 13.73
N ILE A 67 5.92 3.95 12.83
CA ILE A 67 5.87 3.35 11.50
C ILE A 67 5.91 1.80 11.56
N ALA A 68 6.26 1.22 12.71
CA ALA A 68 6.41 -0.23 12.86
C ALA A 68 5.11 -0.98 12.54
N GLY A 69 3.95 -0.50 13.00
CA GLY A 69 2.67 -1.14 12.73
C GLY A 69 2.37 -1.28 11.24
N ILE A 70 2.58 -0.21 10.49
CA ILE A 70 2.38 -0.20 9.03
C ILE A 70 3.34 -1.17 8.35
N ASN A 71 4.62 -1.16 8.72
CA ASN A 71 5.63 -2.04 8.14
C ASN A 71 5.34 -3.51 8.43
N ILE A 72 4.90 -3.84 9.64
CA ILE A 72 4.53 -5.21 10.01
C ILE A 72 3.38 -5.71 9.13
N VAL A 73 2.30 -4.92 9.01
CA VAL A 73 1.13 -5.31 8.20
C VAL A 73 1.49 -5.47 6.73
N ILE A 74 2.19 -4.50 6.14
CA ILE A 74 2.56 -4.55 4.72
C ILE A 74 3.50 -5.73 4.45
N ASN A 75 4.50 -5.96 5.29
CA ASN A 75 5.42 -7.08 5.10
C ASN A 75 4.72 -8.43 5.26
N ALA A 76 3.78 -8.58 6.19
CA ALA A 76 2.99 -9.80 6.33
C ALA A 76 2.14 -10.08 5.08
N ILE A 77 1.47 -9.04 4.52
CA ILE A 77 0.69 -9.15 3.29
C ILE A 77 1.58 -9.53 2.10
N VAL A 78 2.73 -8.90 1.96
CA VAL A 78 3.67 -9.19 0.87
C VAL A 78 4.24 -10.60 1.01
N SER A 79 4.61 -11.03 2.23
CA SER A 79 5.09 -12.39 2.49
C SER A 79 4.06 -13.44 2.10
N GLU A 80 2.81 -13.28 2.52
CA GLU A 80 1.71 -14.19 2.15
C GLU A 80 1.53 -14.26 0.64
N THR A 81 1.46 -13.10 -0.02
CA THR A 81 1.29 -13.04 -1.48
C THR A 81 2.45 -13.70 -2.23
N LEU A 82 3.69 -13.52 -1.76
CA LEU A 82 4.85 -14.18 -2.35
C LEU A 82 4.84 -15.70 -2.13
N THR A 83 4.37 -16.15 -0.97
CA THR A 83 4.17 -17.58 -0.71
C THR A 83 3.15 -18.18 -1.68
N GLU A 84 1.99 -17.54 -1.83
CA GLU A 84 0.96 -17.99 -2.78
C GLU A 84 1.47 -18.02 -4.23
N ILE A 85 2.29 -17.06 -4.64
CA ILE A 85 2.92 -17.02 -5.96
C ILE A 85 3.94 -18.15 -6.10
N ALA A 86 4.77 -18.38 -5.09
CA ALA A 86 5.76 -19.44 -5.08
C ALA A 86 5.11 -20.83 -5.20
N ASP A 87 4.05 -21.08 -4.43
CA ASP A 87 3.28 -22.32 -4.47
C ASP A 87 2.70 -22.60 -5.87
N GLN A 88 2.20 -21.54 -6.53
CA GLN A 88 1.64 -21.66 -7.89
C GLN A 88 2.73 -21.90 -8.98
N LEU A 89 3.96 -21.48 -8.72
CA LEU A 89 5.08 -21.68 -9.64
C LEU A 89 5.90 -22.94 -9.32
N GLU A 90 5.61 -23.61 -8.21
CA GLU A 90 6.29 -24.83 -7.83
C GLU A 90 6.06 -25.93 -8.88
N GLY A 91 7.14 -26.55 -9.33
CA GLY A 91 7.09 -27.58 -10.38
C GLY A 91 6.98 -27.04 -11.82
N SER A 92 6.98 -25.73 -12.02
CA SER A 92 7.02 -25.11 -13.36
C SER A 92 8.26 -25.54 -14.15
N LYS A 93 8.07 -25.87 -15.44
CA LYS A 93 9.16 -26.18 -16.37
C LYS A 93 9.76 -24.93 -17.03
N ASP A 94 8.99 -23.85 -17.11
CA ASP A 94 9.40 -22.55 -17.64
C ASP A 94 8.87 -21.46 -16.71
N ILE A 95 9.62 -21.22 -15.64
CA ILE A 95 9.26 -20.24 -14.58
C ILE A 95 9.01 -18.85 -15.18
N SER A 96 9.77 -18.43 -16.18
CA SER A 96 9.63 -17.09 -16.77
C SER A 96 8.29 -16.92 -17.49
N LYS A 97 7.88 -17.94 -18.22
CA LYS A 97 6.59 -17.94 -18.93
C LYS A 97 5.42 -18.02 -17.96
N ASP A 98 5.47 -18.97 -17.05
CA ASP A 98 4.38 -19.22 -16.09
C ASP A 98 4.22 -18.04 -15.11
N ALA A 99 5.33 -17.40 -14.68
CA ALA A 99 5.29 -16.19 -13.89
C ALA A 99 4.64 -15.00 -14.63
N LEU A 100 4.89 -14.87 -15.94
CA LEU A 100 4.25 -13.84 -16.76
C LEU A 100 2.73 -14.10 -16.88
N GLU A 101 2.33 -15.33 -17.12
CA GLU A 101 0.92 -15.72 -17.21
C GLU A 101 0.20 -15.49 -15.86
N LEU A 102 0.83 -15.86 -14.76
CA LEU A 102 0.34 -15.63 -13.43
C LEU A 102 0.21 -14.12 -13.11
N ALA A 103 1.21 -13.33 -13.46
CA ALA A 103 1.15 -11.88 -13.29
C ALA A 103 -0.02 -11.26 -14.08
N ILE A 104 -0.23 -11.68 -15.34
CA ILE A 104 -1.36 -11.23 -16.15
C ILE A 104 -2.69 -11.58 -15.50
N LYS A 105 -2.82 -12.79 -14.95
CA LYS A 105 -4.01 -13.24 -14.23
C LYS A 105 -4.26 -12.37 -12.99
N ILE A 106 -3.26 -12.17 -12.13
CA ILE A 106 -3.35 -11.33 -10.93
C ILE A 106 -3.78 -9.91 -11.28
N PHE A 107 -3.22 -9.31 -12.34
CA PHE A 107 -3.61 -7.97 -12.79
C PHE A 107 -5.09 -7.90 -13.22
N LYS A 108 -5.62 -8.94 -13.85
CA LYS A 108 -7.02 -9.01 -14.27
C LYS A 108 -7.95 -9.20 -13.07
N ASP A 109 -7.61 -10.10 -12.16
CA ASP A 109 -8.42 -10.44 -11.00
C ASP A 109 -8.52 -9.25 -10.01
N HIS A 110 -7.48 -8.41 -9.96
CA HIS A 110 -7.39 -7.24 -9.08
C HIS A 110 -7.55 -5.89 -9.80
N GLU A 111 -8.10 -5.86 -11.00
CA GLU A 111 -8.27 -4.62 -11.78
C GLU A 111 -9.04 -3.53 -11.03
N ARG A 112 -9.95 -3.91 -10.14
CA ARG A 112 -10.78 -2.98 -9.35
C ARG A 112 -9.97 -2.01 -8.48
N ILE A 113 -8.75 -2.37 -8.06
CA ILE A 113 -7.89 -1.48 -7.25
C ILE A 113 -7.06 -0.53 -8.10
N ILE A 114 -7.01 -0.71 -9.41
CA ILE A 114 -6.17 0.10 -10.29
C ILE A 114 -6.91 1.36 -10.71
N PHE A 115 -6.38 2.50 -10.28
CA PHE A 115 -6.91 3.82 -10.62
C PHE A 115 -5.80 4.76 -11.10
N ASN A 116 -6.02 5.43 -12.22
CA ASN A 116 -5.04 6.30 -12.86
C ASN A 116 -5.33 7.80 -12.67
N GLY A 117 -6.30 8.14 -11.84
CA GLY A 117 -6.70 9.49 -11.53
C GLY A 117 -6.01 10.07 -10.29
N ASN A 118 -6.63 11.11 -9.74
CA ASN A 118 -6.25 11.66 -8.46
C ASN A 118 -6.91 10.86 -7.34
N GLY A 119 -6.13 10.07 -6.59
CA GLY A 119 -6.61 9.23 -5.49
C GLY A 119 -7.06 10.01 -4.23
N TYR A 120 -6.94 11.34 -4.24
CA TYR A 120 -7.44 12.22 -3.18
C TYR A 120 -8.72 12.96 -3.55
N SER A 121 -9.25 12.72 -4.75
CA SER A 121 -10.46 13.41 -5.22
C SER A 121 -11.74 12.70 -4.79
N ASP A 122 -12.84 13.45 -4.67
CA ASP A 122 -14.15 12.91 -4.33
C ASP A 122 -14.68 11.95 -5.40
N GLU A 123 -14.31 12.16 -6.66
CA GLU A 123 -14.64 11.24 -7.76
C GLU A 123 -14.04 9.85 -7.52
N TRP A 124 -12.80 9.79 -6.98
CA TRP A 124 -12.20 8.51 -6.62
C TRP A 124 -12.92 7.84 -5.46
N VAL A 125 -13.32 8.61 -4.44
CA VAL A 125 -14.07 8.05 -3.30
C VAL A 125 -15.35 7.39 -3.80
N ALA A 126 -16.13 8.07 -4.63
CA ALA A 126 -17.36 7.53 -5.20
C ALA A 126 -17.13 6.32 -6.12
N GLU A 127 -16.06 6.35 -6.91
CA GLU A 127 -15.70 5.24 -7.79
C GLU A 127 -15.18 4.03 -7.00
N ALA A 128 -14.40 4.23 -5.94
CA ALA A 128 -13.91 3.18 -5.06
C ALA A 128 -15.05 2.45 -4.35
N GLU A 129 -16.06 3.18 -3.89
CA GLU A 129 -17.26 2.62 -3.28
C GLU A 129 -18.02 1.72 -4.28
N LYS A 130 -18.23 2.18 -5.52
CA LYS A 130 -18.83 1.37 -6.59
C LYS A 130 -18.06 0.08 -6.87
N ARG A 131 -16.73 0.12 -6.71
CA ARG A 131 -15.86 -1.05 -6.89
C ARG A 131 -15.81 -1.97 -5.66
N GLY A 132 -16.55 -1.64 -4.60
CA GLY A 132 -16.57 -2.38 -3.35
C GLY A 132 -15.25 -2.28 -2.56
N LEU A 133 -14.55 -1.16 -2.68
CA LEU A 133 -13.36 -0.84 -1.89
C LEU A 133 -13.78 -0.10 -0.62
N TYR A 134 -13.14 -0.41 0.49
CA TYR A 134 -13.43 0.24 1.76
C TYR A 134 -12.92 1.67 1.80
N ASN A 135 -13.67 2.54 2.48
CA ASN A 135 -13.27 3.89 2.85
C ASN A 135 -13.62 4.12 4.32
N LEU A 136 -12.79 3.58 5.21
CA LEU A 136 -12.99 3.60 6.65
C LEU A 136 -12.37 4.88 7.21
N LYS A 137 -13.21 5.85 7.55
CA LYS A 137 -12.76 7.23 7.87
C LYS A 137 -12.30 7.39 9.30
N THR A 138 -12.72 6.51 10.21
CA THR A 138 -12.41 6.60 11.64
C THR A 138 -11.74 5.34 12.15
N THR A 139 -11.03 5.45 13.27
CA THR A 139 -10.43 4.28 13.94
C THR A 139 -11.48 3.25 14.34
N PRO A 140 -12.63 3.62 14.95
CA PRO A 140 -13.71 2.68 15.26
C PRO A 140 -14.25 1.93 14.04
N ASP A 141 -14.30 2.57 12.87
CA ASP A 141 -14.74 1.91 11.63
C ASP A 141 -13.69 0.91 11.12
N ALA A 142 -12.40 1.21 11.32
CA ALA A 142 -11.31 0.41 10.78
C ALA A 142 -10.93 -0.80 11.65
N MET A 143 -10.99 -0.66 12.97
CA MET A 143 -10.52 -1.70 13.90
C MET A 143 -11.22 -3.05 13.77
N PRO A 144 -12.54 -3.16 13.50
CA PRO A 144 -13.18 -4.44 13.26
C PRO A 144 -12.54 -5.24 12.12
N TYR A 145 -11.97 -4.55 11.12
CA TYR A 145 -11.28 -5.21 9.99
C TYR A 145 -9.89 -5.71 10.35
N PHE A 146 -9.23 -5.08 11.32
CA PHE A 146 -7.94 -5.54 11.81
C PHE A 146 -8.03 -6.89 12.54
N VAL A 147 -9.14 -7.14 13.24
CA VAL A 147 -9.39 -8.37 14.00
C VAL A 147 -10.28 -9.39 13.29
N THR A 148 -10.47 -9.26 11.98
CA THR A 148 -11.20 -10.28 11.19
C THR A 148 -10.47 -11.60 11.18
N GLN A 149 -11.19 -12.70 10.97
CA GLN A 149 -10.57 -14.02 10.82
C GLN A 149 -9.50 -14.04 9.73
N LYS A 150 -9.75 -13.36 8.60
CA LYS A 150 -8.75 -13.21 7.53
C LYS A 150 -7.44 -12.57 7.99
N SER A 151 -7.52 -11.54 8.84
CA SER A 151 -6.33 -10.89 9.38
C SER A 151 -5.61 -11.78 10.40
N ILE A 152 -6.36 -12.47 11.25
CA ILE A 152 -5.82 -13.44 12.21
C ILE A 152 -5.09 -14.55 11.47
N ASP A 153 -5.71 -15.15 10.46
CA ASP A 153 -5.12 -16.24 9.67
C ASP A 153 -3.82 -15.78 8.99
N LEU A 154 -3.81 -14.57 8.42
CA LEU A 154 -2.62 -13.98 7.82
C LEU A 154 -1.46 -13.89 8.81
N PHE A 155 -1.68 -13.26 9.96
CA PHE A 155 -0.61 -13.04 10.94
C PHE A 155 -0.15 -14.34 11.60
N THR A 156 -1.06 -15.27 11.84
CA THR A 156 -0.74 -16.58 12.44
C THR A 156 0.04 -17.45 11.46
N LYS A 157 -0.38 -17.52 10.20
CA LYS A 157 0.29 -18.28 9.15
C LYS A 157 1.71 -17.78 8.89
N GLN A 158 1.90 -16.46 8.93
CA GLN A 158 3.22 -15.83 8.76
C GLN A 158 4.04 -15.79 10.07
N GLU A 159 3.56 -16.40 11.14
CA GLU A 159 4.22 -16.44 12.46
C GLU A 159 4.58 -15.06 13.02
N VAL A 160 3.81 -14.03 12.65
CA VAL A 160 4.02 -12.63 13.08
C VAL A 160 3.33 -12.36 14.42
N PHE A 161 2.07 -12.80 14.55
CA PHE A 161 1.26 -12.68 15.75
C PHE A 161 0.41 -13.93 15.94
N THR A 162 0.15 -14.25 17.20
CA THR A 162 -0.87 -15.22 17.60
C THR A 162 -2.27 -14.61 17.51
N ASP A 163 -3.31 -15.43 17.49
CA ASP A 163 -4.71 -15.00 17.55
C ASP A 163 -4.99 -14.03 18.72
N VAL A 164 -4.47 -14.38 19.91
CA VAL A 164 -4.62 -13.56 21.12
C VAL A 164 -3.95 -12.19 20.94
N GLU A 165 -2.74 -12.17 20.37
CA GLU A 165 -2.01 -10.91 20.16
C GLU A 165 -2.71 -10.00 19.15
N VAL A 166 -3.30 -10.53 18.08
CA VAL A 166 -4.05 -9.72 17.11
C VAL A 166 -5.26 -9.07 17.78
N LYS A 167 -6.03 -9.85 18.53
CA LYS A 167 -7.21 -9.36 19.25
C LYS A 167 -6.85 -8.31 20.29
N THR A 168 -5.86 -8.60 21.13
CA THR A 168 -5.39 -7.67 22.18
C THR A 168 -4.85 -6.36 21.56
N ARG A 169 -4.13 -6.43 20.44
CA ARG A 169 -3.67 -5.22 19.74
C ARG A 169 -4.84 -4.37 19.24
N GLY A 170 -5.89 -4.99 18.71
CA GLY A 170 -7.11 -4.28 18.31
C GLY A 170 -7.78 -3.55 19.50
N GLU A 171 -7.86 -4.21 20.65
CA GLU A 171 -8.38 -3.61 21.88
C GLU A 171 -7.52 -2.43 22.36
N ILE A 172 -6.20 -2.60 22.41
CA ILE A 172 -5.24 -1.55 22.80
C ILE A 172 -5.34 -0.33 21.86
N MET A 173 -5.47 -0.54 20.55
CA MET A 173 -5.60 0.56 19.59
C MET A 173 -6.90 1.34 19.80
N MET A 174 -7.99 0.66 20.14
CA MET A 174 -9.27 1.31 20.47
C MET A 174 -9.19 2.06 21.80
N GLU A 175 -8.52 1.50 22.80
CA GLU A 175 -8.30 2.15 24.08
C GLU A 175 -7.44 3.42 23.93
N ASP A 176 -6.33 3.35 23.18
CA ASP A 176 -5.48 4.50 22.89
C ASP A 176 -6.24 5.61 22.16
N TYR A 177 -7.09 5.24 21.20
CA TYR A 177 -7.97 6.19 20.51
C TYR A 177 -8.93 6.88 21.48
N ASN A 178 -9.62 6.13 22.34
CA ASN A 178 -10.55 6.66 23.30
C ASN A 178 -9.85 7.56 24.33
N ASN A 179 -8.72 7.14 24.86
CA ASN A 179 -7.91 7.92 25.80
C ASN A 179 -7.42 9.22 25.18
N THR A 180 -6.95 9.18 23.93
CA THR A 180 -6.52 10.37 23.20
C THR A 180 -7.65 11.37 23.07
N LEU A 181 -8.83 10.96 22.60
CA LEU A 181 -9.99 11.84 22.49
C LEU A 181 -10.42 12.40 23.84
N HIS A 182 -10.40 11.59 24.88
CA HIS A 182 -10.75 12.03 26.23
C HIS A 182 -9.82 13.15 26.71
N PHE A 183 -8.52 13.00 26.56
CA PHE A 183 -7.55 14.05 26.94
C PHE A 183 -7.69 15.30 26.07
N GLU A 184 -7.91 15.17 24.78
CA GLU A 184 -8.14 16.33 23.90
C GLU A 184 -9.41 17.10 24.30
N MET A 185 -10.49 16.40 24.62
CA MET A 185 -11.75 17.01 25.07
C MET A 185 -11.59 17.72 26.41
N LEU A 186 -10.89 17.11 27.38
CA LEU A 186 -10.60 17.76 28.66
C LEU A 186 -9.76 19.02 28.49
N THR A 187 -8.72 18.95 27.66
CA THR A 187 -7.86 20.10 27.37
C THR A 187 -8.66 21.23 26.72
N MET A 188 -9.49 20.91 25.74
CA MET A 188 -10.37 21.89 25.08
C MET A 188 -11.31 22.55 26.09
N LEU A 189 -11.90 21.78 27.02
CA LEU A 189 -12.78 22.30 28.05
C LEU A 189 -12.05 23.26 28.97
N GLU A 190 -10.83 22.93 29.40
CA GLU A 190 -10.05 23.82 30.28
C GLU A 190 -9.65 25.09 29.54
N MET A 191 -9.22 25.01 28.27
CA MET A 191 -8.94 26.21 27.47
C MET A 191 -10.17 27.09 27.30
N ALA A 192 -11.34 26.52 27.04
CA ALA A 192 -12.58 27.27 26.93
C ALA A 192 -12.95 27.98 28.22
N LYS A 193 -12.77 27.35 29.38
CA LYS A 193 -13.02 27.98 30.69
C LYS A 193 -12.07 29.15 30.98
N GLN A 194 -10.80 29.03 30.54
CA GLN A 194 -9.79 30.06 30.82
C GLN A 194 -9.87 31.26 29.87
N GLU A 195 -10.24 31.04 28.60
CA GLU A 195 -10.18 32.10 27.59
C GLU A 195 -11.51 32.65 27.14
N ILE A 196 -12.61 31.96 27.42
CA ILE A 196 -13.95 32.34 26.93
C ILE A 196 -14.89 32.65 28.09
N LEU A 197 -14.80 31.99 29.23
CA LEU A 197 -15.63 32.16 30.43
C LEU A 197 -14.88 32.88 31.54
#